data_019795d6cf342ce1d110a3998d46b9b6
#
_entry.id   019795d6cf342ce1d110a3998d46b9b6
#
_cell.length_a   1.000
_cell.length_b   1.000
_cell.length_c   1.000
_cell.angle_alpha   90.00
_cell.angle_beta   90.00
_cell.angle_gamma   90.00
#
_symmetry.space_group_name_H-M   'P 1'
#
loop_
_entity.id
_entity.type
_entity.pdbx_description
1 polymer ?
#
loop_
_entity_poly.entity_id
_entity_poly.type
_entity_poly.pdbx_seq_one_letter_code
_entity_poly.pdbx_strand_id
1 'polypeptide(L)'
;MEEDFYLDKLSIEMAKNDNIYLTKVFTFAAAHQYGNANWSDEKNLAVFGKDVRVHGHNYTLHVTVTGDVDPDTGFLVDLDHLKVVVKEHVVSVLDHSQFEKDIPWFEGKQPSTENLVVFIWEAISTHLDGCSLHHIRLVETPTIYTDYYGG
;
A
#
# COMPACT_ATOMS: atom_id res chain seq x y z
N MET A 1 -23.98 -32.95 29.04
CA MET A 1 -23.93 -31.54 29.54
C MET A 1 -22.52 -30.94 29.50
N GLU A 2 -21.49 -31.68 29.89
CA GLU A 2 -20.12 -31.17 29.81
C GLU A 2 -19.55 -31.13 28.35
N GLU A 3 -19.94 -32.06 27.52
CA GLU A 3 -19.52 -32.07 26.11
C GLU A 3 -20.13 -30.94 25.27
N ASP A 4 -21.38 -30.57 25.52
CA ASP A 4 -22.05 -29.45 24.84
C ASP A 4 -21.43 -28.10 25.21
N PHE A 5 -20.96 -27.96 26.44
CA PHE A 5 -20.29 -26.74 26.92
C PHE A 5 -18.88 -26.58 26.32
N TYR A 6 -18.20 -27.71 26.06
CA TYR A 6 -16.87 -27.72 25.42
C TYR A 6 -16.95 -27.41 23.92
N LEU A 7 -17.99 -27.93 23.23
CA LEU A 7 -18.23 -27.66 21.83
C LEU A 7 -18.67 -26.20 21.57
N ASP A 8 -19.45 -25.61 22.46
CA ASP A 8 -19.80 -24.19 22.42
C ASP A 8 -18.58 -23.28 22.67
N LYS A 9 -17.67 -23.69 23.56
CA LYS A 9 -16.45 -22.95 23.83
C LYS A 9 -15.46 -23.01 22.65
N LEU A 10 -15.35 -24.17 22.00
CA LEU A 10 -14.57 -24.35 20.76
C LEU A 10 -15.17 -23.59 19.58
N SER A 11 -16.51 -23.50 19.49
CA SER A 11 -17.20 -22.71 18.46
C SER A 11 -17.01 -21.20 18.67
N ILE A 12 -16.89 -20.76 19.92
CA ILE A 12 -16.62 -19.35 20.28
C ILE A 12 -15.14 -19.01 20.05
N GLU A 13 -14.20 -19.96 20.28
CA GLU A 13 -12.77 -19.75 19.96
C GLU A 13 -12.48 -19.77 18.46
N MET A 14 -13.35 -20.37 17.65
CA MET A 14 -13.22 -20.41 16.18
C MET A 14 -13.96 -19.25 15.46
N ALA A 15 -14.62 -18.35 16.15
CA ALA A 15 -15.12 -17.12 15.57
C ALA A 15 -13.93 -16.18 15.33
N LYS A 16 -13.19 -16.43 14.23
CA LYS A 16 -12.22 -15.49 13.68
C LYS A 16 -12.89 -14.13 13.56
N ASN A 17 -12.33 -13.15 14.23
CA ASN A 17 -12.79 -11.76 14.13
C ASN A 17 -12.23 -11.15 12.82
N ASP A 18 -12.59 -11.75 11.69
CA ASP A 18 -12.07 -11.43 10.34
C ASP A 18 -12.45 -10.03 9.85
N ASN A 19 -13.11 -9.21 10.71
CA ASN A 19 -13.66 -7.91 10.35
C ASN A 19 -12.98 -6.73 11.07
N ILE A 20 -11.82 -6.93 11.65
CA ILE A 20 -11.03 -5.84 12.23
C ILE A 20 -9.93 -5.46 11.26
N TYR A 21 -9.91 -4.19 10.92
CA TYR A 21 -8.91 -3.60 10.04
C TYR A 21 -8.23 -2.45 10.75
N LEU A 22 -6.90 -2.46 10.78
CA LEU A 22 -6.11 -1.39 11.36
C LEU A 22 -5.36 -0.67 10.23
N THR A 23 -5.50 0.64 10.18
CA THR A 23 -4.83 1.48 9.18
C THR A 23 -3.80 2.38 9.84
N LYS A 24 -2.57 2.35 9.32
CA LYS A 24 -1.53 3.32 9.65
C LYS A 24 -1.23 4.19 8.45
N VAL A 25 -1.05 5.48 8.70
CA VAL A 25 -0.83 6.51 7.66
C VAL A 25 0.63 6.92 7.63
N PHE A 26 1.16 7.05 6.40
CA PHE A 26 2.52 7.50 6.12
C PHE A 26 2.47 8.60 5.08
N THR A 27 3.52 9.42 5.00
CA THR A 27 3.65 10.47 3.99
C THR A 27 5.02 10.40 3.34
N PHE A 28 5.09 10.73 2.07
CA PHE A 28 6.33 10.94 1.34
C PHE A 28 6.11 11.93 0.19
N ALA A 29 7.19 12.59 -0.24
CA ALA A 29 7.17 13.47 -1.40
C ALA A 29 7.99 12.86 -2.52
N ALA A 30 7.44 12.81 -3.73
CA ALA A 30 8.12 12.22 -4.87
C ALA A 30 7.68 12.86 -6.18
N ALA A 31 8.51 12.67 -7.20
CA ALA A 31 8.26 13.19 -8.54
C ALA A 31 8.01 12.06 -9.54
N HIS A 32 7.36 12.41 -10.64
CA HIS A 32 7.17 11.56 -11.79
C HIS A 32 6.99 12.37 -13.08
N GLN A 33 7.10 11.68 -14.20
CA GLN A 33 6.88 12.21 -15.52
C GLN A 33 6.27 11.11 -16.38
N TYR A 34 5.17 11.43 -17.06
CA TYR A 34 4.55 10.52 -18.01
C TYR A 34 5.16 10.67 -19.41
N GLY A 35 5.23 9.59 -20.12
CA GLY A 35 5.66 9.60 -21.51
C GLY A 35 5.79 8.20 -22.10
N ASN A 36 5.64 8.12 -23.41
CA ASN A 36 5.93 6.92 -24.17
C ASN A 36 6.98 7.25 -25.24
N ALA A 37 8.16 6.63 -25.13
CA ALA A 37 9.29 6.89 -26.01
C ALA A 37 9.03 6.50 -27.48
N ASN A 38 8.03 5.65 -27.74
CA ASN A 38 7.64 5.23 -29.09
C ASN A 38 6.61 6.17 -29.75
N TRP A 39 6.15 7.18 -29.02
CA TRP A 39 5.19 8.15 -29.54
C TRP A 39 5.87 9.48 -29.90
N SER A 40 5.22 10.24 -30.79
CA SER A 40 5.63 11.61 -31.05
C SER A 40 5.38 12.51 -29.84
N ASP A 41 6.04 13.67 -29.80
CA ASP A 41 5.81 14.65 -28.73
C ASP A 41 4.37 15.16 -28.74
N GLU A 42 3.78 15.36 -29.93
CA GLU A 42 2.38 15.76 -30.07
C GLU A 42 1.41 14.74 -29.47
N LYS A 43 1.67 13.44 -29.72
CA LYS A 43 0.84 12.35 -29.16
C LYS A 43 1.01 12.26 -27.65
N ASN A 44 2.22 12.35 -27.14
CA ASN A 44 2.47 12.36 -25.70
C ASN A 44 1.72 13.53 -25.02
N LEU A 45 1.83 14.72 -25.58
CA LEU A 45 1.14 15.91 -25.06
C LEU A 45 -0.39 15.76 -25.13
N ALA A 46 -0.91 15.17 -26.22
CA ALA A 46 -2.35 14.94 -26.38
C ALA A 46 -2.92 13.96 -25.37
N VAL A 47 -2.15 12.91 -25.00
CA VAL A 47 -2.58 11.87 -24.06
C VAL A 47 -2.36 12.28 -22.61
N PHE A 48 -1.18 12.77 -22.28
CA PHE A 48 -0.77 13.06 -20.90
C PHE A 48 -0.90 14.53 -20.49
N GLY A 49 -1.16 15.43 -21.43
CA GLY A 49 -1.27 16.86 -21.16
C GLY A 49 0.02 17.41 -20.55
N LYS A 50 -0.11 18.24 -19.51
CA LYS A 50 1.04 18.85 -18.83
C LYS A 50 1.88 17.85 -18.03
N ASP A 51 1.36 16.66 -17.77
CA ASP A 51 2.04 15.60 -17.00
C ASP A 51 3.19 14.94 -17.79
N VAL A 52 3.38 15.32 -19.05
CA VAL A 52 4.63 15.03 -19.81
C VAL A 52 5.85 15.72 -19.18
N ARG A 53 5.63 16.71 -18.31
CA ARG A 53 6.70 17.38 -17.58
C ARG A 53 6.91 16.73 -16.22
N VAL A 54 8.14 16.78 -15.73
CA VAL A 54 8.43 16.37 -14.35
C VAL A 54 7.63 17.23 -13.39
N HIS A 55 6.89 16.58 -12.51
CA HIS A 55 6.15 17.21 -11.43
C HIS A 55 6.10 16.27 -10.23
N GLY A 56 5.67 16.75 -9.09
CA GLY A 56 5.66 15.98 -7.86
C GLY A 56 4.45 16.23 -7.01
N HIS A 57 4.26 15.34 -6.05
CA HIS A 57 3.16 15.37 -5.09
C HIS A 57 3.66 15.05 -3.68
N ASN A 58 2.92 15.56 -2.70
CA ASN A 58 2.99 15.09 -1.32
C ASN A 58 1.99 13.95 -1.16
N TYR A 59 2.48 12.71 -1.26
CA TYR A 59 1.65 11.52 -1.15
C TYR A 59 1.29 11.22 0.29
N THR A 60 0.05 10.75 0.49
CA THR A 60 -0.38 10.15 1.75
C THR A 60 -0.73 8.69 1.50
N LEU A 61 -0.05 7.79 2.20
CA LEU A 61 -0.21 6.35 2.08
C LEU A 61 -0.93 5.80 3.30
N HIS A 62 -2.07 5.17 3.07
CA HIS A 62 -2.81 4.42 4.09
C HIS A 62 -2.53 2.92 3.88
N VAL A 63 -1.93 2.29 4.88
CA VAL A 63 -1.66 0.85 4.90
C VAL A 63 -2.61 0.19 5.88
N THR A 64 -3.50 -0.64 5.37
CA THR A 64 -4.52 -1.34 6.17
C THR A 64 -4.18 -2.83 6.24
N VAL A 65 -4.09 -3.33 7.46
CA VAL A 65 -3.82 -4.74 7.77
C VAL A 65 -5.00 -5.36 8.49
N THR A 66 -5.09 -6.69 8.42
CA THR A 66 -6.06 -7.51 9.14
C THR A 66 -5.35 -8.71 9.76
N GLY A 67 -5.98 -9.32 10.74
CA GLY A 67 -5.45 -10.49 11.44
C GLY A 67 -6.21 -10.77 12.73
N ASP A 68 -5.73 -11.74 13.48
CA ASP A 68 -6.31 -12.09 14.78
C ASP A 68 -5.83 -11.12 15.86
N VAL A 69 -6.73 -10.72 16.75
CA VAL A 69 -6.37 -9.91 17.91
C VAL A 69 -5.75 -10.82 18.97
N ASP A 70 -4.54 -10.49 19.39
CA ASP A 70 -3.86 -11.18 20.48
C ASP A 70 -4.65 -10.94 21.79
N PRO A 71 -5.12 -12.01 22.48
CA PRO A 71 -5.95 -11.86 23.68
C PRO A 71 -5.19 -11.29 24.89
N ASP A 72 -3.88 -11.40 24.91
CA ASP A 72 -3.06 -10.92 26.02
C ASP A 72 -2.73 -9.43 25.88
N THR A 73 -2.49 -8.97 24.65
CA THR A 73 -2.13 -7.57 24.37
C THR A 73 -3.30 -6.73 23.89
N GLY A 74 -4.31 -7.35 23.28
CA GLY A 74 -5.40 -6.66 22.60
C GLY A 74 -5.01 -6.06 21.26
N PHE A 75 -3.83 -6.39 20.71
CA PHE A 75 -3.33 -5.83 19.46
C PHE A 75 -3.51 -6.81 18.29
N LEU A 76 -3.88 -6.27 17.15
CA LEU A 76 -3.94 -6.98 15.88
C LEU A 76 -2.54 -7.11 15.26
N VAL A 77 -1.70 -6.09 15.43
CA VAL A 77 -0.35 -6.01 14.87
C VAL A 77 0.57 -5.24 15.80
N ASP A 78 1.84 -5.60 15.81
CA ASP A 78 2.88 -4.74 16.36
C ASP A 78 3.07 -3.51 15.45
N LEU A 79 2.66 -2.34 15.92
CA LEU A 79 2.74 -1.09 15.16
C LEU A 79 4.18 -0.66 14.87
N ASP A 80 5.14 -0.99 15.74
CA ASP A 80 6.54 -0.69 15.48
C ASP A 80 7.08 -1.56 14.35
N HIS A 81 6.71 -2.84 14.30
CA HIS A 81 7.03 -3.72 13.18
C HIS A 81 6.44 -3.21 11.87
N LEU A 82 5.14 -2.88 11.83
CA LEU A 82 4.48 -2.33 10.64
C LEU A 82 5.18 -1.04 10.16
N LYS A 83 5.50 -0.15 11.10
CA LYS A 83 6.21 1.11 10.81
C LYS A 83 7.60 0.86 10.20
N VAL A 84 8.37 -0.06 10.74
CA VAL A 84 9.70 -0.40 10.24
C VAL A 84 9.62 -0.96 8.83
N VAL A 85 8.72 -1.93 8.59
CA VAL A 85 8.51 -2.53 7.26
C VAL A 85 8.16 -1.49 6.21
N VAL A 86 7.17 -0.64 6.48
CA VAL A 86 6.74 0.37 5.52
C VAL A 86 7.81 1.44 5.29
N LYS A 87 8.48 1.89 6.35
CA LYS A 87 9.56 2.88 6.22
C LYS A 87 10.75 2.35 5.43
N GLU A 88 11.16 1.12 5.70
CA GLU A 88 12.33 0.52 5.06
C GLU A 88 12.06 0.18 3.59
N HIS A 89 10.93 -0.44 3.28
CA HIS A 89 10.65 -0.99 1.95
C HIS A 89 9.88 -0.04 1.03
N VAL A 90 9.25 0.99 1.55
CA VAL A 90 8.43 1.92 0.78
C VAL A 90 8.89 3.36 0.94
N VAL A 91 8.79 3.94 2.13
CA VAL A 91 9.04 5.38 2.31
C VAL A 91 10.49 5.74 1.96
N SER A 92 11.48 4.98 2.44
CA SER A 92 12.90 5.24 2.15
C SER A 92 13.25 5.10 0.67
N VAL A 93 12.49 4.29 -0.07
CA VAL A 93 12.68 4.08 -1.52
C VAL A 93 12.03 5.17 -2.35
N LEU A 94 10.80 5.57 -1.97
CA LEU A 94 9.97 6.49 -2.75
C LEU A 94 10.22 7.96 -2.42
N ASP A 95 10.50 8.28 -1.15
CA ASP A 95 10.64 9.66 -0.70
C ASP A 95 11.81 10.36 -1.40
N HIS A 96 11.54 11.53 -1.97
CA HIS A 96 12.50 12.33 -2.75
C HIS A 96 13.04 11.63 -4.00
N SER A 97 12.32 10.63 -4.53
CA SER A 97 12.65 9.98 -5.80
C SER A 97 11.85 10.55 -6.98
N GLN A 98 12.32 10.25 -8.18
CA GLN A 98 11.56 10.31 -9.42
C GLN A 98 11.33 8.88 -9.88
N PHE A 99 10.08 8.39 -9.84
CA PHE A 99 9.78 6.97 -9.92
C PHE A 99 10.37 6.27 -11.14
N GLU A 100 10.13 6.79 -12.33
CA GLU A 100 10.58 6.17 -13.59
C GLU A 100 12.10 6.23 -13.82
N LYS A 101 12.82 7.06 -13.05
CA LYS A 101 14.28 7.17 -13.13
C LYS A 101 15.01 6.39 -12.05
N ASP A 102 14.50 6.44 -10.83
CA ASP A 102 15.24 5.99 -9.65
C ASP A 102 14.85 4.58 -9.22
N ILE A 103 13.69 4.09 -9.65
CA ILE A 103 13.13 2.81 -9.19
C ILE A 103 13.04 1.84 -10.38
N PRO A 104 13.90 0.80 -10.42
CA PRO A 104 13.95 -0.15 -11.55
C PRO A 104 12.64 -0.87 -11.84
N TRP A 105 11.78 -1.05 -10.84
CA TRP A 105 10.47 -1.68 -11.00
C TRP A 105 9.57 -0.97 -12.02
N PHE A 106 9.76 0.35 -12.21
CA PHE A 106 9.00 1.14 -13.19
C PHE A 106 9.54 1.06 -14.60
N GLU A 107 10.62 0.33 -14.86
CA GLU A 107 11.12 0.15 -16.22
C GLU A 107 10.04 -0.43 -17.14
N GLY A 108 9.71 0.26 -18.21
CA GLY A 108 8.65 -0.11 -19.15
C GLY A 108 7.21 0.11 -18.63
N LYS A 109 7.04 0.77 -17.47
CA LYS A 109 5.74 1.10 -16.89
C LYS A 109 5.58 2.61 -16.71
N GLN A 110 4.36 3.10 -16.83
CA GLN A 110 4.07 4.48 -16.47
C GLN A 110 4.11 4.65 -14.94
N PRO A 111 4.66 5.76 -14.45
CA PRO A 111 4.74 6.02 -13.01
C PRO A 111 3.42 6.58 -12.45
N SER A 112 2.34 5.90 -12.74
CA SER A 112 0.99 6.24 -12.29
C SER A 112 0.74 5.74 -10.86
N THR A 113 -0.26 6.31 -10.19
CA THR A 113 -0.69 5.83 -8.87
C THR A 113 -1.22 4.41 -8.93
N GLU A 114 -1.81 3.99 -10.05
CA GLU A 114 -2.28 2.63 -10.29
C GLU A 114 -1.12 1.62 -10.27
N ASN A 115 -0.01 1.94 -10.92
CA ASN A 115 1.20 1.12 -10.86
C ASN A 115 1.91 1.23 -9.50
N LEU A 116 1.89 2.41 -8.91
CA LEU A 116 2.55 2.67 -7.62
C LEU A 116 1.93 1.87 -6.48
N VAL A 117 0.61 1.72 -6.42
CA VAL A 117 -0.04 0.89 -5.38
C VAL A 117 0.31 -0.59 -5.52
N VAL A 118 0.53 -1.09 -6.74
CA VAL A 118 1.00 -2.46 -6.97
C VAL A 118 2.43 -2.63 -6.47
N PHE A 119 3.33 -1.69 -6.81
CA PHE A 119 4.70 -1.67 -6.29
C PHE A 119 4.73 -1.69 -4.76
N ILE A 120 3.94 -0.81 -4.12
CA ILE A 120 3.87 -0.71 -2.66
C ILE A 120 3.36 -2.02 -2.05
N TRP A 121 2.33 -2.62 -2.64
CA TRP A 121 1.80 -3.90 -2.18
C TRP A 121 2.86 -5.00 -2.20
N GLU A 122 3.54 -5.17 -3.33
CA GLU A 122 4.61 -6.16 -3.47
C GLU A 122 5.76 -5.91 -2.48
N ALA A 123 6.11 -4.65 -2.24
CA ALA A 123 7.17 -4.27 -1.32
C ALA A 123 6.84 -4.58 0.16
N ILE A 124 5.58 -4.56 0.56
CA ILE A 124 5.15 -4.75 1.95
C ILE A 124 4.72 -6.18 2.23
N SER A 125 3.93 -6.80 1.34
CA SER A 125 3.15 -8.01 1.63
C SER A 125 3.99 -9.20 2.08
N THR A 126 5.23 -9.32 1.64
CA THR A 126 6.13 -10.43 1.97
C THR A 126 6.92 -10.22 3.27
N HIS A 127 6.84 -9.02 3.87
CA HIS A 127 7.62 -8.66 5.05
C HIS A 127 6.77 -8.50 6.33
N LEU A 128 5.46 -8.71 6.25
CA LEU A 128 4.57 -8.62 7.40
C LEU A 128 4.55 -9.94 8.17
N ASP A 129 4.65 -9.85 9.50
CA ASP A 129 4.50 -10.96 10.43
C ASP A 129 3.26 -10.76 11.29
N GLY A 130 2.52 -11.87 11.54
CA GLY A 130 1.38 -11.91 12.43
C GLY A 130 0.11 -11.22 11.92
N CYS A 131 0.15 -10.62 10.74
CA CYS A 131 -1.00 -9.99 10.08
C CYS A 131 -0.88 -10.11 8.57
N SER A 132 -1.95 -9.75 7.86
CA SER A 132 -1.99 -9.72 6.39
C SER A 132 -2.29 -8.32 5.89
N LEU A 133 -1.69 -7.95 4.77
CA LEU A 133 -2.04 -6.73 4.07
C LEU A 133 -3.45 -6.88 3.46
N HIS A 134 -4.32 -5.95 3.77
CA HIS A 134 -5.71 -5.97 3.31
C HIS A 134 -5.98 -4.95 2.23
N HIS A 135 -5.49 -3.73 2.40
CA HIS A 135 -5.82 -2.60 1.55
C HIS A 135 -4.72 -1.55 1.60
N ILE A 136 -4.43 -0.97 0.45
CA ILE A 136 -3.62 0.22 0.30
C ILE A 136 -4.47 1.31 -0.33
N ARG A 137 -4.45 2.50 0.27
CA ARG A 137 -4.92 3.73 -0.36
C ARG A 137 -3.75 4.69 -0.51
N LEU A 138 -3.53 5.15 -1.73
CA LEU A 138 -2.53 6.17 -2.04
C LEU A 138 -3.23 7.44 -2.50
N VAL A 139 -3.10 8.49 -1.71
CA VAL A 139 -3.62 9.83 -2.01
C VAL A 139 -2.53 10.62 -2.71
N GLU A 140 -2.76 10.97 -3.96
CA GLU A 140 -1.85 11.78 -4.78
C GLU A 140 -2.10 13.27 -4.60
N THR A 141 -3.36 13.66 -4.65
CA THR A 141 -3.84 15.03 -4.38
C THR A 141 -5.03 14.97 -3.42
N PRO A 142 -5.47 16.11 -2.85
CA PRO A 142 -6.65 16.11 -1.98
C PRO A 142 -7.93 15.55 -2.60
N THR A 143 -7.98 15.45 -3.93
CA THR A 143 -9.17 14.99 -4.68
C THR A 143 -8.96 13.71 -5.47
N ILE A 144 -7.74 13.14 -5.47
CA ILE A 144 -7.39 11.95 -6.24
C ILE A 144 -6.70 10.95 -5.35
N TYR A 145 -7.25 9.75 -5.27
CA TYR A 145 -6.62 8.62 -4.59
C TYR A 145 -6.92 7.32 -5.33
N THR A 146 -6.04 6.36 -5.15
CA THR A 146 -6.15 5.02 -5.73
C THR A 146 -6.19 3.99 -4.62
N ASP A 147 -7.15 3.06 -4.69
CA ASP A 147 -7.30 1.94 -3.76
C ASP A 147 -6.87 0.64 -4.42
N TYR A 148 -6.16 -0.22 -3.68
CA TYR A 148 -5.75 -1.54 -4.13
C TYR A 148 -5.91 -2.57 -3.01
N TYR A 149 -6.49 -3.71 -3.35
CA TYR A 149 -6.80 -4.79 -2.41
C TYR A 149 -5.98 -6.07 -2.67
N GLY A 150 -4.96 -5.99 -3.50
CA GLY A 150 -4.18 -7.14 -3.93
C GLY A 150 -4.85 -7.90 -5.07
N GLY A 151 -4.11 -8.83 -5.67
CA GLY A 151 -4.64 -9.65 -6.76
C GLY A 151 -3.60 -10.50 -7.43
#